data_82098d903e48c6d93cac9e8a2c32a9c2
#
_entry.id   82098d903e48c6d93cac9e8a2c32a9c2
#
_cell.length_a   1.000
_cell.length_b   1.000
_cell.length_c   1.000
_cell.angle_alpha   90.00
_cell.angle_beta   90.00
_cell.angle_gamma   90.00
#
_symmetry.space_group_name_H-M   'P 1'
#
loop_
_entity.id
_entity.type
_entity.pdbx_description
1 polymer ?
#
loop_
_entity_poly.entity_id
_entity_poly.type
_entity_poly.pdbx_seq_one_letter_code
_entity_poly.pdbx_strand_id
1 'polypeptide(L)'
;ADGVVYAEVRFAPELHVEKGLSLHEIIDAVLAGFDAGVAAATAGGRTIRVGVLLTAMRTAANSRSIAELAVEYRDKGVVGFDIAGAEAGFPPTRHLDAFEYLRRENAHFTIHAGEAFGLPSIWEAIQWCGADRLGHGVRIMDDITVNADGSVSLGDLAAYVRDRRIPLELCPTSNVQTGAAASIATHPIGLLRKLGFRVTVNTDNRLMSGTSMSHEMDLLSQAFDWGLKDMEWLTINAMKSAFIGFDERLEIINNQIKPGYAQIRSELETRLTH
;
A
#
# COMPACT_ATOMS: atom_id res chain seq x y z
N ALA A 1 18.17 3.24 6.64
CA ALA A 1 19.08 3.29 5.52
C ALA A 1 18.37 3.25 4.15
N ASP A 2 17.08 2.87 4.13
CA ASP A 2 16.29 2.69 2.89
C ASP A 2 15.64 4.01 2.37
N GLY A 3 15.90 5.15 2.99
CA GLY A 3 15.40 6.46 2.56
C GLY A 3 13.92 6.71 2.79
N VAL A 4 13.22 5.80 3.45
CA VAL A 4 11.77 5.92 3.72
C VAL A 4 11.53 7.01 4.76
N VAL A 5 10.68 7.98 4.44
CA VAL A 5 10.31 9.10 5.33
C VAL A 5 8.95 8.90 6.00
N TYR A 6 8.08 8.10 5.37
CA TYR A 6 6.79 7.69 5.91
C TYR A 6 6.49 6.24 5.51
N ALA A 7 5.95 5.47 6.42
CA ALA A 7 5.49 4.10 6.17
C ALA A 7 4.17 3.82 6.86
N GLU A 8 3.32 3.04 6.21
CA GLU A 8 2.17 2.39 6.83
C GLU A 8 2.48 0.90 6.95
N VAL A 9 2.49 0.41 8.19
CA VAL A 9 2.77 -0.98 8.49
C VAL A 9 1.50 -1.65 8.96
N ARG A 10 1.17 -2.79 8.37
CA ARG A 10 -0.04 -3.54 8.73
C ARG A 10 0.32 -4.86 9.40
N PHE A 11 -0.49 -5.26 10.37
CA PHE A 11 -0.41 -6.57 11.01
C PHE A 11 -1.77 -7.00 11.54
N ALA A 12 -1.97 -8.31 11.68
CA ALA A 12 -3.18 -8.90 12.23
C ALA A 12 -2.99 -9.21 13.73
N PRO A 13 -3.52 -8.39 14.66
CA PRO A 13 -3.33 -8.61 16.09
C PRO A 13 -3.90 -9.95 16.57
N GLU A 14 -4.96 -10.42 15.95
CA GLU A 14 -5.59 -11.72 16.25
C GLU A 14 -4.66 -12.94 16.06
N LEU A 15 -3.59 -12.80 15.29
CA LEU A 15 -2.60 -13.88 15.10
C LEU A 15 -1.55 -13.96 16.22
N HIS A 16 -1.63 -13.10 17.22
CA HIS A 16 -0.64 -12.99 18.30
C HIS A 16 -1.21 -13.32 19.70
N VAL A 17 -2.46 -13.75 19.79
CA VAL A 17 -3.16 -14.03 21.06
C VAL A 17 -2.83 -15.38 21.70
N GLU A 18 -2.14 -16.28 21.02
CA GLU A 18 -1.91 -17.68 21.44
C GLU A 18 -1.23 -17.80 22.82
N LYS A 19 -0.47 -16.79 23.26
CA LYS A 19 0.21 -16.77 24.56
C LYS A 19 -0.57 -16.02 25.65
N GLY A 20 -1.86 -15.75 25.42
CA GLY A 20 -2.76 -15.14 26.38
C GLY A 20 -2.72 -13.60 26.46
N LEU A 21 -2.03 -12.93 25.53
CA LEU A 21 -2.11 -11.47 25.43
C LEU A 21 -3.48 -11.06 24.88
N SER A 22 -4.01 -9.98 25.42
CA SER A 22 -5.19 -9.30 24.87
C SER A 22 -4.83 -8.55 23.58
N LEU A 23 -5.82 -8.27 22.75
CA LEU A 23 -5.62 -7.47 21.53
C LEU A 23 -5.05 -6.08 21.84
N HIS A 24 -5.46 -5.45 22.94
CA HIS A 24 -4.92 -4.15 23.38
C HIS A 24 -3.43 -4.24 23.74
N GLU A 25 -3.03 -5.23 24.55
CA GLU A 25 -1.61 -5.42 24.89
C GLU A 25 -0.74 -5.65 23.65
N ILE A 26 -1.26 -6.38 22.67
CA ILE A 26 -0.57 -6.62 21.39
C ILE A 26 -0.39 -5.32 20.61
N ILE A 27 -1.48 -4.53 20.47
CA ILE A 27 -1.44 -3.27 19.73
C ILE A 27 -0.51 -2.27 20.44
N ASP A 28 -0.63 -2.14 21.75
CA ASP A 28 0.23 -1.25 22.55
C ASP A 28 1.71 -1.62 22.42
N ALA A 29 2.04 -2.91 22.46
CA ALA A 29 3.41 -3.39 22.30
C ALA A 29 3.98 -3.09 20.88
N VAL A 30 3.17 -3.24 19.84
CA VAL A 30 3.56 -2.93 18.46
C VAL A 30 3.79 -1.42 18.29
N LEU A 31 2.87 -0.59 18.77
CA LEU A 31 3.01 0.87 18.73
C LEU A 31 4.25 1.35 19.48
N ALA A 32 4.47 0.85 20.71
CA ALA A 32 5.68 1.16 21.47
C ALA A 32 6.96 0.74 20.76
N GLY A 33 6.94 -0.39 20.06
CA GLY A 33 8.06 -0.86 19.24
C GLY A 33 8.37 0.09 18.07
N PHE A 34 7.34 0.60 17.38
CA PHE A 34 7.52 1.59 16.30
C PHE A 34 8.01 2.93 16.85
N ASP A 35 7.49 3.40 17.99
CA ASP A 35 7.93 4.64 18.64
C ASP A 35 9.42 4.56 19.01
N ALA A 36 9.84 3.44 19.58
CA ALA A 36 11.26 3.21 19.89
C ALA A 36 12.13 3.19 18.61
N GLY A 37 11.64 2.59 17.53
CA GLY A 37 12.32 2.57 16.23
C GLY A 37 12.44 3.96 15.61
N VAL A 38 11.38 4.77 15.68
CA VAL A 38 11.38 6.18 15.22
C VAL A 38 12.34 7.02 16.05
N ALA A 39 12.33 6.87 17.37
CA ALA A 39 13.28 7.57 18.25
C ALA A 39 14.75 7.21 17.93
N ALA A 40 15.04 5.93 17.71
CA ALA A 40 16.37 5.48 17.31
C ALA A 40 16.80 6.03 15.93
N ALA A 41 15.88 6.11 14.97
CA ALA A 41 16.15 6.71 13.66
C ALA A 41 16.46 8.21 13.78
N THR A 42 15.69 8.94 14.60
CA THR A 42 15.89 10.37 14.88
C THR A 42 17.25 10.63 15.56
N ALA A 43 17.61 9.81 16.55
CA ALA A 43 18.92 9.89 17.19
C ALA A 43 20.08 9.64 16.19
N GLY A 44 19.84 8.86 15.16
CA GLY A 44 20.75 8.63 14.04
C GLY A 44 20.68 9.68 12.93
N GLY A 45 20.02 10.83 13.14
CA GLY A 45 19.91 11.94 12.17
C GLY A 45 18.97 11.65 11.00
N ARG A 46 18.03 10.71 11.13
CA ARG A 46 17.06 10.34 10.09
C ARG A 46 15.64 10.62 10.60
N THR A 47 14.77 11.07 9.70
CA THR A 47 13.37 11.30 10.03
C THR A 47 12.53 10.23 9.34
N ILE A 48 11.71 9.53 10.11
CA ILE A 48 10.68 8.62 9.61
C ILE A 48 9.46 8.73 10.51
N ARG A 49 8.28 8.69 9.91
CA ARG A 49 7.02 8.50 10.62
C ARG A 49 6.42 7.15 10.23
N VAL A 50 5.82 6.46 11.18
CA VAL A 50 5.14 5.18 10.97
C VAL A 50 3.69 5.31 11.39
N GLY A 51 2.75 4.98 10.48
CA GLY A 51 1.36 4.73 10.78
C GLY A 51 1.11 3.22 10.81
N VAL A 52 0.15 2.76 11.61
CA VAL A 52 -0.22 1.35 11.72
C VAL A 52 -1.62 1.12 11.15
N LEU A 53 -1.79 0.05 10.38
CA LEU A 53 -3.10 -0.46 10.01
C LEU A 53 -3.34 -1.78 10.75
N LEU A 54 -4.53 -1.90 11.35
CA LEU A 54 -4.95 -3.17 11.95
C LEU A 54 -5.61 -4.03 10.89
N THR A 55 -5.08 -5.22 10.70
CA THR A 55 -5.58 -6.18 9.71
C THR A 55 -6.48 -7.22 10.39
N ALA A 56 -7.66 -7.44 9.84
CA ALA A 56 -8.48 -8.60 10.15
C ALA A 56 -8.23 -9.73 9.14
N MET A 57 -8.23 -10.96 9.60
CA MET A 57 -8.12 -12.11 8.70
C MET A 57 -9.49 -12.43 8.09
N ARG A 58 -9.59 -12.42 6.76
CA ARG A 58 -10.87 -12.64 6.05
C ARG A 58 -11.46 -14.05 6.23
N THR A 59 -10.65 -14.98 6.72
CA THR A 59 -11.08 -16.33 7.07
C THR A 59 -11.70 -16.42 8.46
N ALA A 60 -11.53 -15.38 9.30
CA ALA A 60 -12.09 -15.31 10.66
C ALA A 60 -13.41 -14.52 10.68
N ALA A 61 -14.09 -14.49 11.83
CA ALA A 61 -15.38 -13.82 12.01
C ALA A 61 -15.32 -12.58 12.91
N ASN A 62 -14.13 -12.08 13.23
CA ASN A 62 -13.90 -11.03 14.22
C ASN A 62 -13.48 -9.68 13.60
N SER A 63 -13.67 -9.51 12.30
CA SER A 63 -13.31 -8.27 11.58
C SER A 63 -13.96 -7.02 12.18
N ARG A 64 -15.19 -7.12 12.68
CA ARG A 64 -15.87 -6.03 13.34
C ARG A 64 -15.13 -5.55 14.60
N SER A 65 -14.68 -6.47 15.45
CA SER A 65 -13.92 -6.14 16.66
C SER A 65 -12.57 -5.52 16.33
N ILE A 66 -11.88 -5.99 15.27
CA ILE A 66 -10.63 -5.36 14.82
C ILE A 66 -10.87 -3.95 14.25
N ALA A 67 -11.98 -3.75 13.55
CA ALA A 67 -12.38 -2.43 13.05
C ALA A 67 -12.66 -1.44 14.19
N GLU A 68 -13.31 -1.91 15.26
CA GLU A 68 -13.56 -1.11 16.47
C GLU A 68 -12.24 -0.70 17.16
N LEU A 69 -11.28 -1.61 17.25
CA LEU A 69 -9.94 -1.31 17.75
C LEU A 69 -9.20 -0.31 16.84
N ALA A 70 -9.33 -0.41 15.53
CA ALA A 70 -8.71 0.54 14.62
C ALA A 70 -9.22 1.97 14.84
N VAL A 71 -10.51 2.12 15.13
CA VAL A 71 -11.12 3.41 15.47
C VAL A 71 -10.70 3.88 16.87
N GLU A 72 -10.68 3.01 17.87
CA GLU A 72 -10.25 3.32 19.24
C GLU A 72 -8.81 3.85 19.31
N TYR A 73 -7.94 3.30 18.45
CA TYR A 73 -6.50 3.63 18.42
C TYR A 73 -6.12 4.71 17.38
N ARG A 74 -7.10 5.37 16.73
CA ARG A 74 -6.82 6.37 15.67
C ARG A 74 -5.90 7.50 16.11
N ASP A 75 -6.06 7.96 17.36
CA ASP A 75 -5.25 9.06 17.92
C ASP A 75 -3.97 8.56 18.62
N LYS A 76 -3.71 7.24 18.56
CA LYS A 76 -2.57 6.57 19.19
C LYS A 76 -1.58 5.99 18.18
N GLY A 77 -1.74 6.29 16.88
CA GLY A 77 -0.83 5.83 15.82
C GLY A 77 -1.42 4.82 14.85
N VAL A 78 -2.64 4.32 15.08
CA VAL A 78 -3.38 3.54 14.07
C VAL A 78 -4.04 4.50 13.09
N VAL A 79 -3.71 4.38 11.80
CA VAL A 79 -4.17 5.28 10.75
C VAL A 79 -5.23 4.65 9.85
N GLY A 80 -5.48 3.35 9.98
CA GLY A 80 -6.48 2.67 9.16
C GLY A 80 -6.65 1.19 9.49
N PHE A 81 -7.48 0.56 8.67
CA PHE A 81 -7.83 -0.84 8.77
C PHE A 81 -7.52 -1.56 7.45
N ASP A 82 -7.33 -2.86 7.51
CA ASP A 82 -7.12 -3.73 6.36
C ASP A 82 -7.82 -5.07 6.56
N ILE A 83 -8.08 -5.77 5.47
CA ILE A 83 -8.50 -7.18 5.50
C ILE A 83 -7.61 -7.98 4.56
N ALA A 84 -7.04 -9.07 5.06
CA ALA A 84 -6.08 -9.92 4.34
C ALA A 84 -6.35 -11.41 4.55
N GLY A 85 -5.51 -12.24 3.95
CA GLY A 85 -5.60 -13.70 3.99
C GLY A 85 -6.14 -14.28 2.69
N ALA A 86 -6.54 -15.56 2.70
CA ALA A 86 -6.99 -16.28 1.52
C ALA A 86 -8.11 -15.54 0.79
N GLU A 87 -7.85 -15.10 -0.44
CA GLU A 87 -8.78 -14.29 -1.21
C GLU A 87 -9.87 -15.13 -1.88
N ALA A 88 -9.48 -16.23 -2.54
CA ALA A 88 -10.40 -17.14 -3.20
C ALA A 88 -11.31 -17.86 -2.18
N GLY A 89 -12.61 -17.76 -2.38
CA GLY A 89 -13.62 -18.34 -1.50
C GLY A 89 -13.96 -17.53 -0.24
N PHE A 90 -13.27 -16.40 -0.02
CA PHE A 90 -13.49 -15.52 1.12
C PHE A 90 -13.71 -14.08 0.63
N PRO A 91 -14.86 -13.77 0.01
CA PRO A 91 -15.14 -12.44 -0.52
C PRO A 91 -15.16 -11.40 0.60
N PRO A 92 -14.74 -10.14 0.34
CA PRO A 92 -14.71 -9.10 1.35
C PRO A 92 -16.11 -8.74 1.87
N THR A 93 -17.14 -8.99 1.09
CA THR A 93 -18.54 -8.77 1.48
C THR A 93 -19.03 -9.60 2.68
N ARG A 94 -18.28 -10.63 3.08
CA ARG A 94 -18.52 -11.36 4.35
C ARG A 94 -18.29 -10.50 5.61
N HIS A 95 -17.66 -9.32 5.44
CA HIS A 95 -17.24 -8.42 6.51
C HIS A 95 -17.88 -7.02 6.38
N LEU A 96 -19.06 -6.93 5.75
CA LEU A 96 -19.73 -5.64 5.50
C LEU A 96 -20.02 -4.86 6.78
N ASP A 97 -20.33 -5.52 7.88
CA ASP A 97 -20.57 -4.90 9.17
C ASP A 97 -19.36 -4.11 9.69
N ALA A 98 -18.14 -4.64 9.47
CA ALA A 98 -16.89 -3.94 9.78
C ALA A 98 -16.70 -2.71 8.89
N PHE A 99 -16.88 -2.85 7.57
CA PHE A 99 -16.71 -1.74 6.62
C PHE A 99 -17.76 -0.67 6.78
N GLU A 100 -19.03 -1.03 7.04
CA GLU A 100 -20.07 -0.06 7.36
C GLU A 100 -19.76 0.74 8.62
N TYR A 101 -19.23 0.09 9.65
CA TYR A 101 -18.79 0.75 10.86
C TYR A 101 -17.67 1.74 10.57
N LEU A 102 -16.60 1.31 9.92
CA LEU A 102 -15.45 2.16 9.57
C LEU A 102 -15.88 3.40 8.80
N ARG A 103 -16.78 3.24 7.82
CA ARG A 103 -17.32 4.39 7.05
C ARG A 103 -18.12 5.37 7.92
N ARG A 104 -18.92 4.87 8.86
CA ARG A 104 -19.70 5.72 9.80
C ARG A 104 -18.78 6.49 10.76
N GLU A 105 -17.64 5.89 11.10
CA GLU A 105 -16.62 6.50 11.96
C GLU A 105 -15.62 7.37 11.17
N ASN A 106 -15.78 7.54 9.86
CA ASN A 106 -14.85 8.25 8.97
C ASN A 106 -13.42 7.69 9.06
N ALA A 107 -13.28 6.38 9.27
CA ALA A 107 -12.01 5.70 9.32
C ALA A 107 -11.62 5.20 7.93
N HIS A 108 -10.33 5.30 7.61
CA HIS A 108 -9.77 4.84 6.34
C HIS A 108 -9.49 3.34 6.37
N PHE A 109 -9.65 2.70 5.21
CA PHE A 109 -9.28 1.29 5.08
C PHE A 109 -8.88 0.90 3.66
N THR A 110 -8.03 -0.11 3.59
CA THR A 110 -7.65 -0.81 2.36
C THR A 110 -8.20 -2.23 2.40
N ILE A 111 -8.29 -2.88 1.26
CA ILE A 111 -8.73 -4.28 1.15
C ILE A 111 -7.79 -5.00 0.21
N HIS A 112 -7.19 -6.12 0.65
CA HIS A 112 -6.50 -7.03 -0.26
C HIS A 112 -7.51 -7.57 -1.27
N ALA A 113 -7.38 -7.21 -2.53
CA ALA A 113 -8.29 -7.64 -3.60
C ALA A 113 -7.58 -7.61 -4.95
N GLY A 114 -7.80 -8.64 -5.76
CA GLY A 114 -7.20 -8.75 -7.08
C GLY A 114 -5.72 -9.15 -7.05
N GLU A 115 -5.32 -9.99 -6.12
CA GLU A 115 -4.04 -10.69 -6.14
C GLU A 115 -4.23 -12.16 -6.54
N ALA A 116 -4.84 -12.96 -5.68
CA ALA A 116 -5.10 -14.38 -5.92
C ALA A 116 -6.45 -14.64 -6.57
N PHE A 117 -7.38 -13.68 -6.54
CA PHE A 117 -8.69 -13.75 -7.17
C PHE A 117 -8.91 -12.54 -8.07
N GLY A 118 -9.80 -12.65 -9.06
CA GLY A 118 -9.91 -11.68 -10.15
C GLY A 118 -10.83 -10.48 -9.88
N LEU A 119 -11.40 -9.96 -10.97
CA LEU A 119 -12.25 -8.75 -10.98
C LEU A 119 -13.41 -8.76 -9.98
N PRO A 120 -14.09 -9.90 -9.69
CA PRO A 120 -15.17 -9.89 -8.70
C PRO A 120 -14.70 -9.43 -7.31
N SER A 121 -13.50 -9.83 -6.86
CA SER A 121 -12.94 -9.40 -5.58
C SER A 121 -12.66 -7.89 -5.56
N ILE A 122 -12.10 -7.35 -6.64
CA ILE A 122 -11.87 -5.90 -6.80
C ILE A 122 -13.20 -5.15 -6.79
N TRP A 123 -14.17 -5.65 -7.54
CA TRP A 123 -15.49 -5.02 -7.63
C TRP A 123 -16.20 -4.97 -6.27
N GLU A 124 -16.21 -6.10 -5.54
CA GLU A 124 -16.81 -6.15 -4.20
C GLU A 124 -16.10 -5.22 -3.22
N ALA A 125 -14.77 -5.21 -3.23
CA ALA A 125 -13.98 -4.33 -2.35
C ALA A 125 -14.33 -2.85 -2.56
N ILE A 126 -14.59 -2.44 -3.80
CA ILE A 126 -14.90 -1.04 -4.15
C ILE A 126 -16.40 -0.76 -3.97
N GLN A 127 -17.26 -1.53 -4.64
CA GLN A 127 -18.67 -1.16 -4.80
C GLN A 127 -19.52 -1.50 -3.57
N TRP A 128 -19.21 -2.59 -2.88
CA TRP A 128 -19.93 -2.99 -1.68
C TRP A 128 -19.24 -2.50 -0.40
N CYS A 129 -17.93 -2.74 -0.30
CA CYS A 129 -17.21 -2.43 0.92
C CYS A 129 -16.79 -0.95 0.99
N GLY A 130 -16.50 -0.31 -0.15
CA GLY A 130 -16.13 1.10 -0.21
C GLY A 130 -14.66 1.36 0.13
N ALA A 131 -13.76 0.45 -0.26
CA ALA A 131 -12.33 0.58 -0.01
C ALA A 131 -11.74 1.89 -0.53
N ASP A 132 -10.95 2.57 0.29
CA ASP A 132 -10.20 3.77 -0.12
C ASP A 132 -9.03 3.42 -1.04
N ARG A 133 -8.41 2.23 -0.82
CA ARG A 133 -7.31 1.68 -1.60
C ARG A 133 -7.51 0.18 -1.80
N LEU A 134 -6.80 -0.39 -2.77
CA LEU A 134 -6.75 -1.84 -2.98
C LEU A 134 -5.35 -2.37 -2.67
N GLY A 135 -5.27 -3.28 -1.71
CA GLY A 135 -4.08 -4.11 -1.51
C GLY A 135 -3.85 -4.95 -2.77
N HIS A 136 -2.69 -4.79 -3.37
CA HIS A 136 -2.29 -5.30 -4.68
C HIS A 136 -3.12 -4.75 -5.85
N GLY A 137 -4.33 -5.25 -6.10
CA GLY A 137 -5.14 -4.81 -7.25
C GLY A 137 -4.56 -5.21 -8.61
N VAL A 138 -3.59 -6.13 -8.65
CA VAL A 138 -2.85 -6.53 -9.87
C VAL A 138 -3.77 -7.03 -10.98
N ARG A 139 -4.80 -7.79 -10.59
CA ARG A 139 -5.76 -8.42 -11.51
C ARG A 139 -6.75 -7.44 -12.15
N ILE A 140 -6.63 -6.12 -11.86
CA ILE A 140 -7.35 -5.11 -12.67
C ILE A 140 -6.95 -5.19 -14.15
N MET A 141 -5.79 -5.77 -14.44
CA MET A 141 -5.34 -6.07 -15.81
C MET A 141 -6.28 -6.98 -16.56
N ASP A 142 -7.08 -7.81 -15.90
CA ASP A 142 -8.04 -8.72 -16.53
C ASP A 142 -9.22 -7.95 -17.18
N ASP A 143 -9.39 -6.66 -16.85
CA ASP A 143 -10.36 -5.72 -17.44
C ASP A 143 -9.72 -4.72 -18.43
N ILE A 144 -8.48 -5.00 -18.86
CA ILE A 144 -7.73 -4.15 -19.80
C ILE A 144 -7.33 -4.97 -21.02
N THR A 145 -7.74 -4.52 -22.20
CA THR A 145 -7.38 -5.15 -23.47
C THR A 145 -6.27 -4.36 -24.17
N VAL A 146 -5.17 -5.02 -24.49
CA VAL A 146 -4.12 -4.48 -25.36
C VAL A 146 -4.29 -5.08 -26.75
N ASN A 147 -4.64 -4.25 -27.72
CA ASN A 147 -4.89 -4.67 -29.10
C ASN A 147 -3.59 -4.91 -29.87
N ALA A 148 -3.67 -5.62 -31.00
CA ALA A 148 -2.51 -5.93 -31.85
C ALA A 148 -1.83 -4.68 -32.46
N ASP A 149 -2.56 -3.58 -32.62
CA ASP A 149 -2.06 -2.29 -33.06
C ASP A 149 -1.41 -1.45 -31.94
N GLY A 150 -1.36 -2.00 -30.71
CA GLY A 150 -0.83 -1.32 -29.54
C GLY A 150 -1.83 -0.36 -28.85
N SER A 151 -3.03 -0.20 -29.38
CA SER A 151 -4.09 0.55 -28.69
C SER A 151 -4.57 -0.22 -27.45
N VAL A 152 -5.05 0.53 -26.43
CA VAL A 152 -5.51 -0.04 -25.18
C VAL A 152 -6.94 0.39 -24.91
N SER A 153 -7.80 -0.56 -24.57
CA SER A 153 -9.16 -0.31 -24.10
C SER A 153 -9.33 -0.79 -22.66
N LEU A 154 -10.04 0.01 -21.89
CA LEU A 154 -10.39 -0.31 -20.51
C LEU A 154 -11.82 -0.81 -20.46
N GLY A 155 -12.06 -1.86 -19.69
CA GLY A 155 -13.40 -2.22 -19.26
C GLY A 155 -13.94 -1.25 -18.20
N ASP A 156 -15.18 -1.43 -17.81
CA ASP A 156 -15.90 -0.49 -16.93
C ASP A 156 -15.27 -0.39 -15.55
N LEU A 157 -14.78 -1.49 -14.98
CA LEU A 157 -14.17 -1.50 -13.65
C LEU A 157 -12.79 -0.82 -13.68
N ALA A 158 -11.96 -1.15 -14.68
CA ALA A 158 -10.65 -0.52 -14.86
C ALA A 158 -10.77 0.99 -15.10
N ALA A 159 -11.72 1.40 -15.95
CA ALA A 159 -12.02 2.82 -16.17
C ALA A 159 -12.45 3.51 -14.87
N TYR A 160 -13.36 2.89 -14.10
CA TYR A 160 -13.82 3.43 -12.82
C TYR A 160 -12.67 3.59 -11.81
N VAL A 161 -11.82 2.56 -11.64
CA VAL A 161 -10.66 2.60 -10.72
C VAL A 161 -9.71 3.74 -11.09
N ARG A 162 -9.40 3.87 -12.39
CA ARG A 162 -8.53 4.94 -12.90
C ARG A 162 -9.14 6.33 -12.68
N ASP A 163 -10.39 6.54 -13.07
CA ASP A 163 -11.05 7.84 -13.07
C ASP A 163 -11.32 8.33 -11.63
N ARG A 164 -11.66 7.41 -10.72
CA ARG A 164 -11.80 7.67 -9.28
C ARG A 164 -10.46 7.81 -8.57
N ARG A 165 -9.35 7.52 -9.26
CA ARG A 165 -8.00 7.59 -8.69
C ARG A 165 -7.81 6.68 -7.48
N ILE A 166 -8.48 5.53 -7.46
CA ILE A 166 -8.34 4.53 -6.40
C ILE A 166 -6.91 3.99 -6.43
N PRO A 167 -6.13 4.10 -5.34
CA PRO A 167 -4.76 3.63 -5.31
C PRO A 167 -4.68 2.11 -5.36
N LEU A 168 -3.73 1.61 -6.16
CA LEU A 168 -3.34 0.20 -6.22
C LEU A 168 -2.00 0.05 -5.49
N GLU A 169 -1.97 -0.74 -4.42
CA GLU A 169 -0.78 -0.97 -3.58
C GLU A 169 0.03 -2.14 -4.16
N LEU A 170 0.70 -1.90 -5.30
CA LEU A 170 1.45 -2.93 -6.01
C LEU A 170 2.74 -3.27 -5.26
N CYS A 171 3.05 -4.56 -5.21
CA CYS A 171 4.18 -5.13 -4.49
C CYS A 171 5.02 -6.00 -5.45
N PRO A 172 5.91 -5.41 -6.27
CA PRO A 172 6.49 -6.10 -7.42
C PRO A 172 7.12 -7.46 -7.09
N THR A 173 8.02 -7.53 -6.12
CA THR A 173 8.66 -8.79 -5.72
C THR A 173 7.65 -9.79 -5.17
N SER A 174 6.76 -9.37 -4.26
CA SER A 174 5.72 -10.22 -3.70
C SER A 174 4.77 -10.74 -4.79
N ASN A 175 4.34 -9.88 -5.69
CA ASN A 175 3.42 -10.27 -6.78
C ASN A 175 4.04 -11.32 -7.74
N VAL A 176 5.36 -11.31 -7.92
CA VAL A 176 6.05 -12.37 -8.67
C VAL A 176 6.12 -13.65 -7.83
N GLN A 177 6.44 -13.55 -6.54
CA GLN A 177 6.54 -14.71 -5.65
C GLN A 177 5.20 -15.41 -5.43
N THR A 178 4.10 -14.66 -5.37
CA THR A 178 2.74 -15.21 -5.24
C THR A 178 2.12 -15.67 -6.56
N GLY A 179 2.80 -15.38 -7.68
CA GLY A 179 2.32 -15.73 -9.03
C GLY A 179 1.24 -14.78 -9.56
N ALA A 180 0.98 -13.66 -8.90
CA ALA A 180 0.08 -12.61 -9.39
C ALA A 180 0.66 -11.87 -10.62
N ALA A 181 1.99 -11.86 -10.76
CA ALA A 181 2.71 -11.40 -11.94
C ALA A 181 3.75 -12.45 -12.36
N ALA A 182 3.99 -12.58 -13.68
CA ALA A 182 4.92 -13.58 -14.21
C ALA A 182 6.40 -13.19 -13.95
N SER A 183 6.72 -11.90 -14.02
CA SER A 183 8.07 -11.37 -13.79
C SER A 183 8.02 -9.87 -13.53
N ILE A 184 9.12 -9.29 -13.05
CA ILE A 184 9.24 -7.83 -12.93
C ILE A 184 9.16 -7.14 -14.30
N ALA A 185 9.80 -7.70 -15.32
CA ALA A 185 9.83 -7.12 -16.67
C ALA A 185 8.43 -7.04 -17.33
N THR A 186 7.52 -7.93 -16.95
CA THR A 186 6.14 -7.97 -17.44
C THR A 186 5.12 -7.56 -16.36
N HIS A 187 5.59 -7.00 -15.25
CA HIS A 187 4.71 -6.61 -14.16
C HIS A 187 3.70 -5.55 -14.60
N PRO A 188 2.41 -5.70 -14.25
CA PRO A 188 1.34 -4.78 -14.63
C PRO A 188 1.58 -3.31 -14.30
N ILE A 189 2.41 -3.01 -13.30
CA ILE A 189 2.72 -1.64 -12.88
C ILE A 189 3.21 -0.76 -14.05
N GLY A 190 3.96 -1.33 -14.99
CA GLY A 190 4.48 -0.60 -16.16
C GLY A 190 3.36 -0.04 -17.03
N LEU A 191 2.38 -0.88 -17.39
CA LEU A 191 1.23 -0.48 -18.20
C LEU A 191 0.26 0.40 -17.39
N LEU A 192 -0.06 0.02 -16.15
CA LEU A 192 -0.98 0.77 -15.29
C LEU A 192 -0.50 2.21 -15.07
N ARG A 193 0.82 2.39 -14.83
CA ARG A 193 1.41 3.72 -14.73
C ARG A 193 1.27 4.52 -16.03
N LYS A 194 1.56 3.90 -17.18
CA LYS A 194 1.42 4.52 -18.51
C LYS A 194 -0.03 4.95 -18.79
N LEU A 195 -1.00 4.17 -18.36
CA LEU A 195 -2.43 4.47 -18.50
C LEU A 195 -2.97 5.48 -17.48
N GLY A 196 -2.13 5.96 -16.55
CA GLY A 196 -2.49 6.98 -15.59
C GLY A 196 -3.23 6.46 -14.35
N PHE A 197 -3.17 5.17 -14.05
CA PHE A 197 -3.67 4.67 -12.76
C PHE A 197 -2.87 5.25 -11.58
N ARG A 198 -3.49 5.34 -10.42
CA ARG A 198 -2.78 5.69 -9.20
C ARG A 198 -2.13 4.43 -8.62
N VAL A 199 -0.91 4.17 -9.05
CA VAL A 199 -0.12 3.05 -8.54
C VAL A 199 0.85 3.52 -7.48
N THR A 200 1.09 2.67 -6.47
CA THR A 200 2.14 2.83 -5.47
C THR A 200 3.05 1.61 -5.50
N VAL A 201 4.30 1.76 -5.05
CA VAL A 201 5.25 0.66 -4.90
C VAL A 201 5.38 0.35 -3.42
N ASN A 202 5.29 -0.92 -3.07
CA ASN A 202 5.30 -1.38 -1.69
C ASN A 202 6.13 -2.65 -1.59
N THR A 203 6.67 -2.92 -0.41
CA THR A 203 7.50 -4.11 -0.17
C THR A 203 6.70 -5.34 0.22
N ASP A 204 5.44 -5.16 0.63
CA ASP A 204 4.69 -6.19 1.32
C ASP A 204 5.47 -6.72 2.54
N ASN A 205 5.49 -8.00 2.80
CA ASN A 205 6.24 -8.59 3.89
C ASN A 205 7.75 -8.64 3.58
N ARG A 206 8.48 -7.61 4.02
CA ARG A 206 9.91 -7.43 3.72
C ARG A 206 10.77 -8.64 4.12
N LEU A 207 10.46 -9.27 5.25
CA LEU A 207 11.22 -10.40 5.75
C LEU A 207 11.03 -11.63 4.85
N MET A 208 9.78 -11.94 4.52
CA MET A 208 9.46 -13.12 3.70
C MET A 208 9.87 -12.94 2.24
N SER A 209 9.67 -11.75 1.69
CA SER A 209 10.04 -11.44 0.30
C SER A 209 11.54 -11.13 0.13
N GLY A 210 12.28 -10.91 1.22
CA GLY A 210 13.70 -10.59 1.19
C GLY A 210 14.02 -9.27 0.48
N THR A 211 13.15 -8.26 0.61
CA THR A 211 13.20 -7.03 -0.18
C THR A 211 13.27 -5.75 0.68
N SER A 212 13.48 -4.63 0.02
CA SER A 212 13.47 -3.27 0.59
C SER A 212 12.87 -2.29 -0.42
N MET A 213 12.48 -1.09 0.01
CA MET A 213 11.95 -0.08 -0.92
C MET A 213 12.95 0.31 -2.00
N SER A 214 14.24 0.47 -1.63
CA SER A 214 15.30 0.75 -2.61
C SER A 214 15.43 -0.38 -3.62
N HIS A 215 15.31 -1.64 -3.18
CA HIS A 215 15.39 -2.80 -4.07
C HIS A 215 14.19 -2.86 -5.02
N GLU A 216 12.97 -2.66 -4.54
CA GLU A 216 11.78 -2.59 -5.41
C GLU A 216 11.92 -1.50 -6.48
N MET A 217 12.39 -0.30 -6.08
CA MET A 217 12.62 0.81 -7.01
C MET A 217 13.70 0.50 -8.03
N ASP A 218 14.80 -0.17 -7.62
CA ASP A 218 15.89 -0.58 -8.52
C ASP A 218 15.41 -1.61 -9.55
N LEU A 219 14.66 -2.62 -9.13
CA LEU A 219 14.06 -3.62 -10.01
C LEU A 219 13.18 -2.97 -11.08
N LEU A 220 12.35 -2.01 -10.70
CA LEU A 220 11.46 -1.30 -11.63
C LEU A 220 12.23 -0.35 -12.56
N SER A 221 13.30 0.30 -12.05
CA SER A 221 14.20 1.12 -12.86
C SER A 221 14.82 0.30 -13.98
N GLN A 222 15.35 -0.86 -13.66
CA GLN A 222 15.97 -1.75 -14.64
C GLN A 222 14.96 -2.35 -15.63
N ALA A 223 13.77 -2.74 -15.15
CA ALA A 223 12.77 -3.40 -15.99
C ALA A 223 12.06 -2.47 -16.98
N PHE A 224 11.85 -1.20 -16.60
CA PHE A 224 11.05 -0.24 -17.36
C PHE A 224 11.82 1.00 -17.82
N ASP A 225 13.14 1.04 -17.64
CA ASP A 225 13.99 2.20 -17.91
C ASP A 225 13.46 3.47 -17.19
N TRP A 226 13.02 3.29 -15.95
CA TRP A 226 12.50 4.39 -15.14
C TRP A 226 13.63 5.12 -14.44
N GLY A 227 13.63 6.44 -14.60
CA GLY A 227 14.59 7.30 -13.95
C GLY A 227 14.06 7.95 -12.66
N LEU A 228 14.86 8.89 -12.16
CA LEU A 228 14.58 9.59 -10.92
C LEU A 228 13.21 10.32 -10.93
N LYS A 229 12.79 10.85 -12.09
CA LYS A 229 11.50 11.50 -12.25
C LYS A 229 10.32 10.53 -12.04
N ASP A 230 10.48 9.29 -12.46
CA ASP A 230 9.48 8.25 -12.30
C ASP A 230 9.37 7.82 -10.85
N MET A 231 10.51 7.66 -10.17
CA MET A 231 10.58 7.34 -8.76
C MET A 231 9.97 8.44 -7.88
N GLU A 232 10.25 9.70 -8.19
CA GLU A 232 9.61 10.84 -7.52
C GLU A 232 8.08 10.81 -7.69
N TRP A 233 7.59 10.54 -8.90
CA TRP A 233 6.17 10.43 -9.18
C TRP A 233 5.50 9.31 -8.37
N LEU A 234 6.12 8.13 -8.30
CA LEU A 234 5.64 6.99 -7.50
C LEU A 234 5.62 7.34 -6.02
N THR A 235 6.68 7.94 -5.50
CA THR A 235 6.80 8.35 -4.09
C THR A 235 5.74 9.39 -3.71
N ILE A 236 5.52 10.39 -4.57
CA ILE A 236 4.46 11.39 -4.35
C ILE A 236 3.06 10.78 -4.41
N ASN A 237 2.82 9.83 -5.32
CA ASN A 237 1.55 9.12 -5.37
C ASN A 237 1.30 8.28 -4.11
N ALA A 238 2.34 7.60 -3.61
CA ALA A 238 2.25 6.86 -2.35
C ALA A 238 1.88 7.79 -1.20
N MET A 239 2.58 8.93 -1.05
CA MET A 239 2.29 9.89 0.02
C MET A 239 0.88 10.51 -0.11
N LYS A 240 0.43 10.82 -1.33
CA LYS A 240 -0.95 11.30 -1.57
C LYS A 240 -2.02 10.27 -1.26
N SER A 241 -1.65 9.00 -1.20
CA SER A 241 -2.55 7.88 -0.92
C SER A 241 -2.50 7.43 0.55
N ALA A 242 -1.61 8.01 1.36
CA ALA A 242 -1.48 7.70 2.79
C ALA A 242 -2.74 8.09 3.58
N PHE A 243 -3.00 7.39 4.67
CA PHE A 243 -4.17 7.59 5.54
C PHE A 243 -4.01 8.65 6.63
N ILE A 244 -2.88 9.34 6.65
CA ILE A 244 -2.70 10.52 7.51
C ILE A 244 -3.37 11.76 6.94
N GLY A 245 -3.51 12.79 7.76
CA GLY A 245 -4.20 14.03 7.40
C GLY A 245 -3.65 14.72 6.14
N PHE A 246 -4.51 15.48 5.45
CA PHE A 246 -4.17 16.14 4.20
C PHE A 246 -2.96 17.08 4.34
N ASP A 247 -2.99 17.96 5.36
CA ASP A 247 -1.93 18.94 5.58
C ASP A 247 -0.60 18.29 5.89
N GLU A 248 -0.61 17.21 6.66
CA GLU A 248 0.57 16.44 7.00
C GLU A 248 1.16 15.73 5.78
N ARG A 249 0.33 15.16 4.90
CA ARG A 249 0.78 14.61 3.60
C ARG A 249 1.48 15.68 2.77
N LEU A 250 0.92 16.90 2.70
CA LEU A 250 1.52 18.01 1.97
C LEU A 250 2.83 18.47 2.59
N GLU A 251 2.91 18.51 3.91
CA GLU A 251 4.15 18.85 4.63
C GLU A 251 5.28 17.87 4.27
N ILE A 252 5.03 16.57 4.35
CA ILE A 252 6.02 15.54 3.99
C ILE A 252 6.41 15.66 2.51
N ILE A 253 5.44 15.85 1.61
CA ILE A 253 5.72 16.00 0.18
C ILE A 253 6.61 17.23 -0.10
N ASN A 254 6.28 18.37 0.49
CA ASN A 254 6.94 19.63 0.15
C ASN A 254 8.26 19.84 0.91
N ASN A 255 8.37 19.34 2.15
CA ASN A 255 9.52 19.60 3.02
C ASN A 255 10.52 18.44 3.08
N GLN A 256 10.15 17.23 2.62
CA GLN A 256 11.03 16.06 2.65
C GLN A 256 11.19 15.42 1.27
N ILE A 257 10.10 15.00 0.61
CA ILE A 257 10.17 14.23 -0.64
C ILE A 257 10.74 15.10 -1.78
N LYS A 258 10.12 16.22 -2.11
CA LYS A 258 10.56 17.07 -3.21
C LYS A 258 11.99 17.61 -3.01
N PRO A 259 12.36 18.13 -1.83
CA PRO A 259 13.75 18.56 -1.58
C PRO A 259 14.76 17.42 -1.70
N GLY A 260 14.43 16.23 -1.17
CA GLY A 260 15.29 15.06 -1.30
C GLY A 260 15.56 14.68 -2.76
N TYR A 261 14.52 14.62 -3.60
CA TYR A 261 14.71 14.36 -5.03
C TYR A 261 15.44 15.49 -5.76
N ALA A 262 15.24 16.74 -5.37
CA ALA A 262 15.97 17.88 -5.94
C ALA A 262 17.47 17.80 -5.61
N GLN A 263 17.83 17.43 -4.38
CA GLN A 263 19.20 17.22 -3.97
C GLN A 263 19.88 16.11 -4.79
N ILE A 264 19.23 14.95 -4.92
CA ILE A 264 19.78 13.82 -5.71
C ILE A 264 20.00 14.24 -7.17
N ARG A 265 19.07 15.00 -7.78
CA ARG A 265 19.25 15.53 -9.15
C ARG A 265 20.50 16.40 -9.25
N SER A 266 20.68 17.33 -8.34
CA SER A 266 21.86 18.20 -8.32
C SER A 266 23.18 17.45 -8.15
N GLU A 267 23.18 16.42 -7.28
CA GLU A 267 24.37 15.57 -7.07
C GLU A 267 24.71 14.76 -8.33
N LEU A 268 23.70 14.23 -9.04
CA LEU A 268 23.90 13.50 -10.30
C LEU A 268 24.42 14.43 -11.42
N GLU A 269 23.86 15.62 -11.58
CA GLU A 269 24.33 16.62 -12.55
C GLU A 269 25.78 16.99 -12.29
N THR A 270 26.17 17.19 -11.03
CA THR A 270 27.55 17.50 -10.64
C THR A 270 28.51 16.36 -11.00
N ARG A 271 28.10 15.10 -10.81
CA ARG A 271 28.93 13.93 -11.16
C ARG A 271 29.12 13.71 -12.66
N LEU A 272 28.16 14.16 -13.48
CA LEU A 272 28.22 14.04 -14.94
C LEU A 272 29.09 15.16 -15.58
N THR A 273 29.36 16.24 -14.85
CA THR A 273 30.18 17.37 -15.30
C THR A 273 31.66 17.29 -14.88
N HIS A 274 32.03 16.29 -14.10
CA HIS A 274 33.39 15.96 -13.69
C HIS A 274 33.81 14.58 -14.19
#